data_142a6871ff80a40166c7f12d7c01f186
#
_entry.id   142a6871ff80a40166c7f12d7c01f186
#
_cell.length_a   1.000
_cell.length_b   1.000
_cell.length_c   1.000
_cell.angle_alpha   90.00
_cell.angle_beta   90.00
_cell.angle_gamma   90.00
#
_symmetry.space_group_name_H-M   'P 1'
#
loop_
_entity.id
_entity.type
_entity.pdbx_description
1 polymer ?
#
loop_
_entity_poly.entity_id
_entity_poly.type
_entity_poly.pdbx_seq_one_letter_code
_entity_poly.pdbx_strand_id
1 'polypeptide(L)'
;IHQDDALEKETLQTLQTSPFNKIRFCVFPKSYEFNENEPREFAFCKDAEGNWDVDHPNYKFWNHLEEVISQLQEMDIESDLILFHPYDRWGFSKLAPEQNETYLRYLVRRLSAFPGIWWSMANEYDLCFAKSKEEWYKIEEIIKEEDVYDHLLSNR
;
A
#
# COMPACT_ATOMS: atom_id res chain seq x y z
N ILE A 1 -8.11 -3.62 4.98
CA ILE A 1 -8.22 -3.14 3.58
C ILE A 1 -8.44 -4.28 2.58
N HIS A 2 -7.85 -5.47 2.77
CA HIS A 2 -7.99 -6.63 1.86
C HIS A 2 -8.86 -7.75 2.43
N GLN A 3 -9.42 -7.56 3.60
CA GLN A 3 -10.30 -8.50 4.28
C GLN A 3 -11.78 -8.19 3.98
N ASP A 4 -12.67 -9.03 4.47
CA ASP A 4 -14.10 -8.73 4.39
C ASP A 4 -14.51 -7.58 5.34
N ASP A 5 -15.67 -6.98 5.08
CA ASP A 5 -16.17 -5.82 5.83
C ASP A 5 -16.37 -6.12 7.33
N ALA A 6 -16.69 -7.35 7.68
CA ALA A 6 -16.94 -7.74 9.07
C ALA A 6 -15.63 -7.70 9.87
N LEU A 7 -14.57 -8.30 9.33
CA LEU A 7 -13.24 -8.32 9.95
C LEU A 7 -12.60 -6.93 9.96
N GLU A 8 -12.78 -6.14 8.92
CA GLU A 8 -12.29 -4.75 8.88
C GLU A 8 -12.98 -3.91 9.96
N LYS A 9 -14.29 -3.99 10.06
CA LYS A 9 -15.06 -3.29 11.10
C LYS A 9 -14.65 -3.72 12.51
N GLU A 10 -14.48 -5.01 12.75
CA GLU A 10 -14.01 -5.54 14.04
C GLU A 10 -12.62 -5.01 14.38
N THR A 11 -11.71 -4.97 13.38
CA THR A 11 -10.36 -4.42 13.55
C THR A 11 -10.40 -2.95 13.96
N LEU A 12 -11.18 -2.11 13.26
CA LEU A 12 -11.31 -0.69 13.59
C LEU A 12 -11.94 -0.47 14.97
N GLN A 13 -12.96 -1.25 15.34
CA GLN A 13 -13.56 -1.19 16.67
C GLN A 13 -12.57 -1.59 17.78
N THR A 14 -11.75 -2.60 17.53
CA THR A 14 -10.71 -3.03 18.47
C THR A 14 -9.65 -1.93 18.65
N LEU A 15 -9.25 -1.28 17.57
CA LEU A 15 -8.27 -0.19 17.60
C LEU A 15 -8.74 1.01 18.42
N GLN A 16 -10.04 1.35 18.42
CA GLN A 16 -10.60 2.44 19.22
C GLN A 16 -10.34 2.31 20.74
N THR A 17 -10.19 1.09 21.23
CA THR A 17 -9.98 0.80 22.65
C THR A 17 -8.58 0.28 22.95
N SER A 18 -7.74 0.14 21.95
CA SER A 18 -6.38 -0.37 22.05
C SER A 18 -5.38 0.76 22.34
N PRO A 19 -4.25 0.48 23.02
CA PRO A 19 -3.23 1.48 23.29
C PRO A 19 -2.29 1.72 22.09
N PHE A 20 -2.67 1.28 20.90
CA PHE A 20 -1.85 1.44 19.68
C PHE A 20 -2.09 2.80 19.06
N ASN A 21 -1.01 3.48 18.69
CA ASN A 21 -1.02 4.76 17.98
C ASN A 21 -0.50 4.65 16.54
N LYS A 22 -0.19 3.45 16.07
CA LYS A 22 0.22 3.17 14.69
C LYS A 22 -0.20 1.77 14.27
N ILE A 23 -0.68 1.63 13.05
CA ILE A 23 -0.93 0.35 12.39
C ILE A 23 -0.15 0.25 11.09
N ARG A 24 0.42 -0.92 10.82
CA ARG A 24 1.16 -1.22 9.60
C ARG A 24 0.37 -2.17 8.71
N PHE A 25 0.14 -1.77 7.45
CA PHE A 25 -0.62 -2.59 6.50
C PHE A 25 -0.17 -2.37 5.05
N CYS A 26 -0.48 -3.35 4.19
CA CYS A 26 -0.01 -3.36 2.82
C CYS A 26 -0.99 -2.69 1.87
N VAL A 27 -0.48 -1.91 0.90
CA VAL A 27 -1.26 -1.39 -0.21
C VAL A 27 -1.66 -2.52 -1.16
N PHE A 28 -0.74 -3.43 -1.50
CA PHE A 28 -1.05 -4.63 -2.27
C PHE A 28 -1.45 -5.79 -1.35
N PRO A 29 -2.35 -6.68 -1.79
CA PRO A 29 -2.77 -7.82 -0.99
C PRO A 29 -1.65 -8.84 -0.80
N LYS A 30 -1.58 -9.46 0.39
CA LYS A 30 -0.66 -10.56 0.69
C LYS A 30 -1.31 -11.92 0.45
N SER A 31 -0.53 -12.87 -0.08
CA SER A 31 -0.89 -14.29 -0.15
C SER A 31 0.20 -15.14 0.48
N TYR A 32 -0.14 -15.89 1.52
CA TYR A 32 0.74 -16.84 2.19
C TYR A 32 -0.11 -17.89 2.92
N GLU A 33 0.52 -18.92 3.48
CA GLU A 33 -0.13 -20.10 4.07
C GLU A 33 -1.34 -19.81 4.98
N PHE A 34 -1.32 -18.71 5.72
CA PHE A 34 -2.39 -18.32 6.65
C PHE A 34 -3.32 -17.24 6.12
N ASN A 35 -3.13 -16.78 4.89
CA ASN A 35 -3.96 -15.78 4.23
C ASN A 35 -3.94 -15.96 2.72
N GLU A 36 -4.88 -16.74 2.21
CA GLU A 36 -5.08 -17.00 0.78
C GLU A 36 -6.34 -16.33 0.21
N ASN A 37 -6.92 -15.40 0.95
CA ASN A 37 -8.14 -14.72 0.54
C ASN A 37 -7.93 -13.95 -0.77
N GLU A 38 -8.92 -13.99 -1.65
CA GLU A 38 -9.01 -13.13 -2.82
C GLU A 38 -9.61 -11.80 -2.39
N PRO A 39 -8.90 -10.66 -2.55
CA PRO A 39 -9.46 -9.36 -2.23
C PRO A 39 -10.60 -9.00 -3.19
N ARG A 40 -11.60 -8.26 -2.71
CA ARG A 40 -12.72 -7.83 -3.56
C ARG A 40 -12.32 -6.77 -4.57
N GLU A 41 -11.39 -5.92 -4.20
CA GLU A 41 -10.89 -4.82 -5.02
C GLU A 41 -9.36 -4.82 -5.02
N PHE A 42 -8.79 -4.54 -6.18
CA PHE A 42 -7.35 -4.35 -6.37
C PHE A 42 -7.06 -2.89 -6.69
N ALA A 43 -5.82 -2.46 -6.49
CA ALA A 43 -5.38 -1.08 -6.71
C ALA A 43 -5.55 -0.59 -8.16
N PHE A 44 -5.53 -1.51 -9.13
CA PHE A 44 -5.64 -1.20 -10.57
C PHE A 44 -6.70 -2.05 -11.26
N CYS A 45 -7.19 -1.56 -12.38
CA CYS A 45 -7.99 -2.34 -13.30
C CYS A 45 -7.09 -3.27 -14.12
N LYS A 46 -7.69 -4.24 -14.81
CA LYS A 46 -7.00 -5.09 -15.79
C LYS A 46 -7.28 -4.58 -17.20
N ASP A 47 -6.28 -4.72 -18.07
CA ASP A 47 -6.42 -4.48 -19.51
C ASP A 47 -7.21 -5.61 -20.18
N ALA A 48 -7.40 -5.53 -21.51
CA ALA A 48 -8.11 -6.53 -22.29
C ALA A 48 -7.42 -7.90 -22.31
N GLU A 49 -6.12 -7.94 -22.09
CA GLU A 49 -5.27 -9.12 -22.02
C GLU A 49 -5.17 -9.72 -20.61
N GLY A 50 -5.74 -9.03 -19.60
CA GLY A 50 -5.78 -9.47 -18.20
C GLY A 50 -4.56 -9.06 -17.37
N ASN A 51 -3.68 -8.20 -17.89
CA ASN A 51 -2.56 -7.63 -17.15
C ASN A 51 -3.01 -6.43 -16.30
N TRP A 52 -2.21 -6.06 -15.30
CA TRP A 52 -2.46 -4.86 -14.50
C TRP A 52 -2.19 -3.59 -15.33
N ASP A 53 -3.20 -2.76 -15.47
CA ASP A 53 -3.11 -1.45 -16.11
C ASP A 53 -2.94 -0.37 -15.03
N VAL A 54 -1.69 -0.01 -14.77
CA VAL A 54 -1.34 0.98 -13.73
C VAL A 54 -1.75 2.41 -14.08
N ASP A 55 -2.06 2.67 -15.35
CA ASP A 55 -2.61 3.96 -15.82
C ASP A 55 -4.12 4.08 -15.56
N HIS A 56 -4.77 2.97 -15.18
CA HIS A 56 -6.18 2.92 -14.79
C HIS A 56 -6.38 2.49 -13.35
N PRO A 57 -6.21 3.42 -12.37
CA PRO A 57 -6.44 3.14 -10.95
C PRO A 57 -7.89 2.72 -10.69
N ASN A 58 -8.08 1.71 -9.86
CA ASN A 58 -9.41 1.32 -9.39
C ASN A 58 -9.87 2.27 -8.28
N TYR A 59 -10.67 3.25 -8.61
CA TYR A 59 -11.14 4.26 -7.64
C TYR A 59 -11.92 3.70 -6.46
N LYS A 60 -12.56 2.53 -6.58
CA LYS A 60 -13.22 1.88 -5.43
C LYS A 60 -12.20 1.49 -4.37
N PHE A 61 -11.09 0.87 -4.79
CA PHE A 61 -10.00 0.51 -3.89
C PHE A 61 -9.40 1.76 -3.23
N TRP A 62 -9.04 2.76 -4.02
CA TRP A 62 -8.36 3.95 -3.51
C TRP A 62 -9.24 4.79 -2.59
N ASN A 63 -10.51 4.96 -2.89
CA ASN A 63 -11.45 5.65 -2.02
C ASN A 63 -11.61 4.90 -0.68
N HIS A 64 -11.73 3.57 -0.73
CA HIS A 64 -11.80 2.75 0.48
C HIS A 64 -10.51 2.85 1.32
N LEU A 65 -9.34 2.87 0.70
CA LEU A 65 -8.07 3.08 1.40
C LEU A 65 -8.04 4.44 2.11
N GLU A 66 -8.47 5.51 1.44
CA GLU A 66 -8.58 6.85 2.04
C GLU A 66 -9.57 6.89 3.21
N GLU A 67 -10.72 6.21 3.08
CA GLU A 67 -11.71 6.10 4.16
C GLU A 67 -11.12 5.40 5.40
N VAL A 68 -10.38 4.32 5.21
CA VAL A 68 -9.69 3.62 6.33
C VAL A 68 -8.63 4.50 6.96
N ILE A 69 -7.79 5.18 6.16
CA ILE A 69 -6.78 6.13 6.67
C ILE A 69 -7.44 7.27 7.46
N SER A 70 -8.54 7.82 6.96
CA SER A 70 -9.30 8.88 7.65
C SER A 70 -9.84 8.40 9.00
N GLN A 71 -10.41 7.20 9.05
CA GLN A 71 -10.93 6.62 10.30
C GLN A 71 -9.80 6.35 11.31
N LEU A 72 -8.62 5.90 10.87
CA LEU A 72 -7.44 5.74 11.72
C LEU A 72 -6.97 7.09 12.26
N GLN A 73 -6.92 8.12 11.41
CA GLN A 73 -6.54 9.46 11.81
C GLN A 73 -7.51 10.07 12.84
N GLU A 74 -8.84 9.83 12.72
CA GLU A 74 -9.84 10.25 13.71
C GLU A 74 -9.63 9.57 15.08
N MET A 75 -8.92 8.44 15.12
CA MET A 75 -8.54 7.71 16.34
C MET A 75 -7.13 8.06 16.83
N ASP A 76 -6.45 9.05 16.25
CA ASP A 76 -5.04 9.38 16.49
C ASP A 76 -4.09 8.20 16.21
N ILE A 77 -4.41 7.37 15.22
CA ILE A 77 -3.61 6.21 14.80
C ILE A 77 -2.95 6.51 13.45
N GLU A 78 -1.63 6.43 13.42
CA GLU A 78 -0.84 6.61 12.20
C GLU A 78 -0.90 5.38 11.29
N SER A 79 -0.86 5.62 9.99
CA SER A 79 -0.91 4.61 8.93
C SER A 79 0.48 4.38 8.33
N ASP A 80 1.13 3.29 8.71
CA ASP A 80 2.41 2.86 8.14
C ASP A 80 2.15 1.97 6.91
N LEU A 81 2.17 2.60 5.71
CA LEU A 81 1.79 1.95 4.46
C LEU A 81 2.97 1.18 3.85
N ILE A 82 2.83 -0.13 3.75
CA ILE A 82 3.80 -0.99 3.06
C ILE A 82 3.50 -0.96 1.56
N LEU A 83 4.44 -0.41 0.77
CA LEU A 83 4.26 -0.18 -0.66
C LEU A 83 4.53 -1.44 -1.49
N PHE A 84 5.52 -2.25 -1.09
CA PHE A 84 5.86 -3.53 -1.74
C PHE A 84 6.08 -4.63 -0.72
N HIS A 85 5.94 -5.89 -1.16
CA HIS A 85 6.29 -7.10 -0.37
C HIS A 85 6.44 -8.31 -1.30
N PRO A 86 7.13 -9.40 -0.88
CA PRO A 86 7.34 -10.59 -1.70
C PRO A 86 6.15 -11.56 -1.73
N TYR A 87 5.19 -11.43 -0.83
CA TYR A 87 4.07 -12.38 -0.63
C TYR A 87 2.92 -12.11 -1.61
N ASP A 88 3.17 -12.34 -2.88
CA ASP A 88 2.32 -11.91 -3.99
C ASP A 88 2.07 -13.03 -4.99
N ARG A 89 0.80 -13.35 -5.24
CA ARG A 89 0.37 -14.28 -6.30
C ARG A 89 -0.28 -13.58 -7.49
N TRP A 90 -0.50 -12.27 -7.41
CA TRP A 90 -1.22 -11.50 -8.43
C TRP A 90 -0.29 -10.73 -9.37
N GLY A 91 1.02 -10.69 -9.07
CA GLY A 91 2.04 -10.10 -9.93
C GLY A 91 2.46 -8.67 -9.59
N PHE A 92 1.94 -8.05 -8.53
CA PHE A 92 2.32 -6.68 -8.13
C PHE A 92 3.79 -6.55 -7.74
N SER A 93 4.38 -7.59 -7.15
CA SER A 93 5.81 -7.61 -6.84
C SER A 93 6.72 -7.62 -8.06
N LYS A 94 6.17 -7.95 -9.24
CA LYS A 94 6.87 -8.11 -10.53
C LYS A 94 6.53 -7.04 -11.55
N LEU A 95 5.85 -5.97 -11.14
CA LEU A 95 5.61 -4.82 -12.01
C LEU A 95 6.93 -4.29 -12.56
N ALA A 96 6.93 -3.89 -13.84
CA ALA A 96 8.08 -3.29 -14.49
C ALA A 96 8.46 -1.95 -13.83
N PRO A 97 9.73 -1.49 -13.95
CA PRO A 97 10.17 -0.23 -13.34
C PRO A 97 9.29 0.97 -13.68
N GLU A 98 8.82 1.09 -14.92
CA GLU A 98 7.94 2.17 -15.38
C GLU A 98 6.56 2.08 -14.72
N GLN A 99 6.04 0.86 -14.54
CA GLN A 99 4.79 0.63 -13.83
C GLN A 99 4.92 0.96 -12.34
N ASN A 100 6.06 0.62 -11.73
CA ASN A 100 6.35 0.99 -10.34
C ASN A 100 6.41 2.51 -10.17
N GLU A 101 7.01 3.24 -11.11
CA GLU A 101 7.05 4.69 -11.09
C GLU A 101 5.64 5.30 -11.18
N THR A 102 4.82 4.87 -12.15
CA THR A 102 3.42 5.32 -12.29
C THR A 102 2.63 5.08 -11.01
N TYR A 103 2.73 3.88 -10.45
CA TYR A 103 2.08 3.52 -9.18
C TYR A 103 2.48 4.43 -8.03
N LEU A 104 3.79 4.60 -7.82
CA LEU A 104 4.32 5.38 -6.69
C LEU A 104 3.93 6.86 -6.80
N ARG A 105 4.07 7.46 -7.98
CA ARG A 105 3.67 8.85 -8.20
C ARG A 105 2.18 9.06 -7.94
N TYR A 106 1.34 8.15 -8.41
CA TYR A 106 -0.10 8.20 -8.14
C TYR A 106 -0.40 8.07 -6.65
N LEU A 107 0.16 7.07 -5.99
CA LEU A 107 -0.06 6.79 -4.55
C LEU A 107 0.37 7.97 -3.68
N VAL A 108 1.60 8.45 -3.86
CA VAL A 108 2.15 9.51 -3.01
C VAL A 108 1.39 10.82 -3.22
N ARG A 109 1.14 11.24 -4.46
CA ARG A 109 0.34 12.45 -4.75
C ARG A 109 -1.05 12.39 -4.17
N ARG A 110 -1.65 11.21 -4.15
CA ARG A 110 -3.01 11.02 -3.63
C ARG A 110 -3.07 11.05 -2.12
N LEU A 111 -2.11 10.43 -1.44
CA LEU A 111 -2.19 10.17 -0.01
C LEU A 111 -1.33 11.12 0.86
N SER A 112 -0.39 11.87 0.29
CA SER A 112 0.51 12.74 1.06
C SER A 112 -0.19 13.87 1.84
N ALA A 113 -1.44 14.18 1.52
CA ALA A 113 -2.23 15.15 2.30
C ALA A 113 -2.68 14.63 3.69
N PHE A 114 -2.56 13.32 3.96
CA PHE A 114 -2.87 12.74 5.25
C PHE A 114 -1.65 12.84 6.19
N PRO A 115 -1.69 13.63 7.26
CA PRO A 115 -0.51 13.91 8.08
C PRO A 115 0.03 12.71 8.86
N GLY A 116 -0.81 11.68 9.10
CA GLY A 116 -0.46 10.47 9.86
C GLY A 116 0.10 9.34 9.00
N ILE A 117 0.59 9.61 7.79
CA ILE A 117 1.15 8.58 6.91
C ILE A 117 2.64 8.37 7.17
N TRP A 118 3.06 7.11 7.08
CA TRP A 118 4.44 6.67 6.95
C TRP A 118 4.58 5.88 5.67
N TRP A 119 5.69 6.10 4.94
CA TRP A 119 6.02 5.32 3.75
C TRP A 119 6.98 4.19 4.13
N SER A 120 6.50 2.95 4.14
CA SER A 120 7.36 1.76 4.20
C SER A 120 7.58 1.25 2.78
N MET A 121 8.77 1.46 2.21
CA MET A 121 9.07 1.06 0.83
C MET A 121 8.77 -0.42 0.62
N ALA A 122 9.17 -1.28 1.56
CA ALA A 122 8.81 -2.69 1.50
C ALA A 122 8.70 -3.33 2.90
N ASN A 123 8.02 -4.45 2.96
CA ASN A 123 8.22 -5.46 3.97
C ASN A 123 9.19 -6.51 3.38
N GLU A 124 10.32 -6.75 4.04
CA GLU A 124 11.33 -7.71 3.61
C GLU A 124 11.82 -7.44 2.17
N TYR A 125 12.34 -6.24 1.96
CA TYR A 125 12.82 -5.78 0.65
C TYR A 125 13.86 -6.72 0.03
N ASP A 126 14.67 -7.38 0.86
CA ASP A 126 15.70 -8.34 0.50
C ASP A 126 15.12 -9.66 -0.07
N LEU A 127 13.85 -9.95 0.17
CA LEU A 127 13.12 -11.06 -0.43
C LEU A 127 12.34 -10.66 -1.69
N CYS A 128 12.28 -9.38 -2.04
CA CYS A 128 11.68 -8.90 -3.28
C CYS A 128 12.64 -9.07 -4.46
N PHE A 129 12.99 -10.32 -4.80
CA PHE A 129 14.01 -10.68 -5.78
C PHE A 129 13.78 -10.15 -7.20
N ALA A 130 12.57 -9.68 -7.51
CA ALA A 130 12.27 -9.04 -8.80
C ALA A 130 12.79 -7.60 -8.90
N LYS A 131 13.26 -7.00 -7.80
CA LYS A 131 13.74 -5.61 -7.75
C LYS A 131 15.22 -5.56 -7.42
N SER A 132 15.97 -4.83 -8.25
CA SER A 132 17.39 -4.58 -8.02
C SER A 132 17.62 -3.52 -6.92
N LYS A 133 18.86 -3.41 -6.47
CA LYS A 133 19.25 -2.36 -5.51
C LYS A 133 19.06 -0.96 -6.10
N GLU A 134 19.32 -0.79 -7.37
CA GLU A 134 19.16 0.45 -8.14
C GLU A 134 17.68 0.84 -8.21
N GLU A 135 16.78 -0.13 -8.39
CA GLU A 135 15.33 0.12 -8.36
C GLU A 135 14.89 0.59 -6.98
N TRP A 136 15.42 0.05 -5.87
CA TRP A 136 15.10 0.53 -4.53
C TRP A 136 15.54 1.98 -4.30
N TYR A 137 16.69 2.39 -4.80
CA TYR A 137 17.11 3.79 -4.76
C TYR A 137 16.19 4.68 -5.60
N LYS A 138 15.75 4.21 -6.76
CA LYS A 138 14.80 4.97 -7.59
C LYS A 138 13.43 5.09 -6.93
N ILE A 139 12.94 4.04 -6.27
CA ILE A 139 11.70 4.07 -5.47
C ILE A 139 11.80 5.12 -4.37
N GLU A 140 12.89 5.14 -3.62
CA GLU A 140 13.15 6.15 -2.58
C GLU A 140 13.15 7.57 -3.15
N GLU A 141 13.84 7.78 -4.27
CA GLU A 141 13.90 9.07 -4.96
C GLU A 141 12.51 9.56 -5.38
N ILE A 142 11.71 8.70 -6.01
CA ILE A 142 10.34 9.03 -6.44
C ILE A 142 9.47 9.44 -5.26
N ILE A 143 9.51 8.70 -4.16
CA ILE A 143 8.73 9.02 -2.97
C ILE A 143 9.12 10.40 -2.44
N LYS A 144 10.42 10.69 -2.31
CA LYS A 144 10.93 11.99 -1.85
C LYS A 144 10.61 13.16 -2.79
N GLU A 145 10.58 12.92 -4.10
CA GLU A 145 10.17 13.93 -5.09
C GLU A 145 8.69 14.30 -4.99
N GLU A 146 7.82 13.31 -4.73
CA GLU A 146 6.37 13.50 -4.77
C GLU A 146 5.77 13.86 -3.40
N ASP A 147 6.47 13.53 -2.31
CA ASP A 147 6.00 13.81 -0.96
C ASP A 147 6.41 15.22 -0.49
N VAL A 148 5.54 16.17 -0.75
CA VAL A 148 5.76 17.59 -0.40
C VAL A 148 5.71 17.89 1.10
N TYR A 149 5.29 16.94 1.93
CA TYR A 149 5.17 17.08 3.37
C TYR A 149 6.28 16.40 4.18
N ASP A 150 7.19 15.69 3.48
CA ASP A 150 8.37 15.04 4.07
C ASP A 150 8.00 14.02 5.16
N HIS A 151 7.03 13.14 4.86
CA HIS A 151 6.62 12.08 5.76
C HIS A 151 7.76 11.10 6.02
N LEU A 152 7.68 10.39 7.14
CA LEU A 152 8.69 9.40 7.51
C LEU A 152 8.74 8.26 6.49
N LEU A 153 9.94 7.96 6.02
CA LEU A 153 10.23 6.92 5.06
C LEU A 153 11.09 5.83 5.70
N SER A 154 10.69 4.58 5.54
CA SER A 154 11.43 3.43 6.05
C SER A 154 11.60 2.34 4.99
N ASN A 155 12.65 1.52 5.15
CA ASN A 155 12.87 0.31 4.38
C ASN A 155 13.24 -0.82 5.36
N ARG A 156 12.40 -1.85 5.46
CA ARG A 156 12.59 -2.98 6.38
C ARG A 156 12.36 -4.30 5.68
#